data_9e53bebe3ccc9b6168dbf92cd5e0c4fa
#
_entry.id   9e53bebe3ccc9b6168dbf92cd5e0c4fa
#
_cell.length_a   1.000
_cell.length_b   1.000
_cell.length_c   1.000
_cell.angle_alpha   90.00
_cell.angle_beta   90.00
_cell.angle_gamma   90.00
#
_symmetry.space_group_name_H-M   'P 1'
#
loop_
_entity.id
_entity.type
_entity.pdbx_description
1 polymer ?
#
loop_
_entity_poly.entity_id
_entity_poly.type
_entity_poly.pdbx_seq_one_letter_code
_entity_poly.pdbx_strand_id
1 'polypeptide(L)'
;LNLNKIPTASVGTLGVKYKKKTDKSDLTTPDTLNLHRSLQKIKKNNINNVIIETSSHGLHQKRLDHLDFKAGIFTNFSQDHLDYHKTMTKYLNAKLHLFRNVIKKRQVIICDRNIKQFPLLNRISKKRKLKLIDSNKIAEKLKKNALLNLSEFQLKNLSMAIEAAKLNGLREDKIFSSLKKIKDVNGRLELIRTFSNNVKVYVDF
;
A
#
# COMPACT_ATOMS: atom_id res chain seq x y z
N LEU A 1 11.14 4.10 3.83
CA LEU A 1 11.20 5.32 4.63
C LEU A 1 12.05 5.11 5.88
N ASN A 2 11.69 4.19 6.78
CA ASN A 2 12.45 3.92 8.02
C ASN A 2 13.93 3.56 7.75
N LEU A 3 14.22 2.77 6.72
CA LEU A 3 15.61 2.45 6.31
C LEU A 3 16.43 3.69 5.91
N ASN A 4 15.76 4.76 5.55
CA ASN A 4 16.35 6.06 5.21
C ASN A 4 16.17 7.11 6.31
N LYS A 5 16.02 6.68 7.56
CA LYS A 5 15.88 7.53 8.74
C LYS A 5 14.67 8.50 8.71
N ILE A 6 13.63 8.19 7.92
CA ILE A 6 12.36 8.90 7.94
C ILE A 6 11.38 8.12 8.81
N PRO A 7 11.10 8.56 10.06
CA PRO A 7 10.22 7.85 10.97
C PRO A 7 8.83 7.68 10.37
N THR A 8 8.41 6.44 10.23
CA THR A 8 7.14 6.09 9.57
C THR A 8 6.47 4.96 10.34
N ALA A 9 5.20 5.12 10.60
CA ALA A 9 4.33 4.09 11.15
C ALA A 9 3.52 3.41 10.05
N SER A 10 3.00 2.22 10.33
CA SER A 10 2.03 1.54 9.47
C SER A 10 0.83 1.07 10.27
N VAL A 11 -0.33 1.13 9.64
CA VAL A 11 -1.61 0.59 10.14
C VAL A 11 -2.14 -0.37 9.09
N GLY A 12 -2.40 -1.61 9.45
CA GLY A 12 -2.87 -2.62 8.51
C GLY A 12 -3.06 -3.98 9.15
N THR A 13 -3.17 -5.02 8.34
CA THR A 13 -3.40 -6.41 8.78
C THR A 13 -2.37 -6.88 9.83
N LEU A 14 -1.14 -6.40 9.76
CA LEU A 14 -0.10 -6.73 10.73
C LEU A 14 -0.16 -5.84 12.00
N GLY A 15 -1.26 -5.16 12.23
CA GLY A 15 -1.46 -4.25 13.35
C GLY A 15 -0.91 -2.83 13.12
N VAL A 16 -0.81 -2.08 14.19
CA VAL A 16 -0.28 -0.71 14.21
C VAL A 16 1.19 -0.76 14.62
N LYS A 17 2.09 -0.55 13.65
CA LYS A 17 3.54 -0.64 13.86
C LYS A 17 4.19 0.75 13.86
N TYR A 18 4.95 1.04 14.89
CA TYR A 18 5.74 2.28 15.01
C TYR A 18 6.95 2.07 15.91
N LYS A 19 8.10 2.59 15.47
CA LYS A 19 9.39 2.30 16.12
C LYS A 19 9.61 0.77 16.22
N LYS A 20 9.80 0.23 17.42
CA LYS A 20 9.92 -1.21 17.70
C LYS A 20 8.65 -1.80 18.33
N LYS A 21 7.53 -1.05 18.34
CA LYS A 21 6.27 -1.48 18.94
C LYS A 21 5.30 -1.94 17.87
N THR A 22 4.50 -2.94 18.23
CA THR A 22 3.36 -3.42 17.42
C THR A 22 2.16 -3.54 18.35
N ASP A 23 1.15 -2.73 18.11
CA ASP A 23 -0.15 -2.87 18.76
C ASP A 23 -1.03 -3.74 17.86
N LYS A 24 -1.66 -4.78 18.40
CA LYS A 24 -2.57 -5.65 17.65
C LYS A 24 -3.80 -4.86 17.17
N SER A 25 -4.34 -5.27 16.05
CA SER A 25 -5.59 -4.75 15.51
C SER A 25 -6.39 -5.91 14.94
N ASP A 26 -7.65 -6.01 15.30
CA ASP A 26 -8.56 -7.07 14.81
C ASP A 26 -9.03 -6.80 13.38
N LEU A 27 -8.84 -5.59 12.89
CA LEU A 27 -9.26 -5.15 11.57
C LEU A 27 -8.07 -4.58 10.79
N THR A 28 -7.95 -4.93 9.52
CA THR A 28 -6.97 -4.35 8.59
C THR A 28 -7.03 -2.82 8.59
N THR A 29 -8.23 -2.27 8.49
CA THR A 29 -8.50 -0.84 8.70
C THR A 29 -9.34 -0.73 9.97
N PRO A 30 -8.78 -0.25 11.09
CA PRO A 30 -9.54 -0.08 12.33
C PRO A 30 -10.79 0.78 12.14
N ASP A 31 -11.77 0.66 13.04
CA ASP A 31 -12.87 1.62 13.09
C ASP A 31 -12.35 3.06 13.34
N THR A 32 -13.19 4.03 13.05
CA THR A 32 -12.80 5.45 13.08
C THR A 32 -12.20 5.87 14.42
N LEU A 33 -12.78 5.46 15.54
CA LEU A 33 -12.32 5.86 16.87
C LEU A 33 -10.94 5.25 17.19
N ASN A 34 -10.78 3.95 16.97
CA ASN A 34 -9.52 3.24 17.21
C ASN A 34 -8.41 3.71 16.24
N LEU A 35 -8.77 4.03 15.00
CA LEU A 35 -7.82 4.61 14.04
C LEU A 35 -7.32 5.98 14.53
N HIS A 36 -8.20 6.87 14.95
CA HIS A 36 -7.81 8.19 15.48
C HIS A 36 -6.97 8.07 16.76
N ARG A 37 -7.32 7.18 17.69
CA ARG A 37 -6.50 6.88 18.87
C ARG A 37 -5.10 6.41 18.50
N SER A 38 -5.00 5.53 17.50
CA SER A 38 -3.71 5.04 16.99
C SER A 38 -2.88 6.16 16.38
N LEU A 39 -3.52 7.03 15.57
CA LEU A 39 -2.85 8.18 14.96
C LEU A 39 -2.35 9.19 16.01
N GLN A 40 -3.14 9.46 17.06
CA GLN A 40 -2.69 10.30 18.18
C GLN A 40 -1.47 9.69 18.88
N LYS A 41 -1.49 8.37 19.13
CA LYS A 41 -0.38 7.66 19.76
C LYS A 41 0.89 7.71 18.92
N ILE A 42 0.76 7.54 17.59
CA ILE A 42 1.84 7.68 16.61
C ILE A 42 2.41 9.12 16.65
N LYS A 43 1.54 10.13 16.64
CA LYS A 43 1.92 11.54 16.70
C LYS A 43 2.67 11.88 17.99
N LYS A 44 2.18 11.42 19.16
CA LYS A 44 2.86 11.57 20.47
C LYS A 44 4.27 10.94 20.49
N ASN A 45 4.55 9.98 19.61
CA ASN A 45 5.87 9.38 19.43
C ASN A 45 6.76 10.10 18.40
N ASN A 46 6.39 11.33 18.00
CA ASN A 46 7.09 12.16 17.01
C ASN A 46 7.22 11.50 15.62
N ILE A 47 6.20 10.75 15.21
CA ILE A 47 6.13 10.14 13.88
C ILE A 47 5.08 10.88 13.05
N ASN A 48 5.53 11.52 11.97
CA ASN A 48 4.69 12.36 11.11
C ASN A 48 4.27 11.66 9.81
N ASN A 49 4.81 10.48 9.52
CA ASN A 49 4.46 9.71 8.32
C ASN A 49 3.74 8.43 8.73
N VAL A 50 2.59 8.20 8.13
CA VAL A 50 1.80 6.98 8.37
C VAL A 50 1.39 6.39 7.04
N ILE A 51 1.55 5.07 6.91
CA ILE A 51 1.03 4.28 5.79
C ILE A 51 -0.15 3.48 6.32
N ILE A 52 -1.30 3.61 5.67
CA ILE A 52 -2.54 2.93 6.09
C ILE A 52 -2.95 1.94 5.00
N GLU A 53 -3.11 0.68 5.36
CA GLU A 53 -3.73 -0.33 4.51
C GLU A 53 -5.25 -0.11 4.55
N THR A 54 -5.82 0.26 3.39
CA THR A 54 -7.22 0.62 3.27
C THR A 54 -8.03 -0.54 2.71
N SER A 55 -8.67 -1.31 3.58
CA SER A 55 -9.57 -2.39 3.16
C SER A 55 -10.82 -1.86 2.47
N SER A 56 -11.39 -2.65 1.56
CA SER A 56 -12.64 -2.28 0.89
C SER A 56 -13.81 -2.13 1.86
N HIS A 57 -13.81 -2.89 2.95
CA HIS A 57 -14.77 -2.75 4.05
C HIS A 57 -14.62 -1.40 4.75
N GLY A 58 -13.38 -1.02 5.11
CA GLY A 58 -13.09 0.25 5.75
C GLY A 58 -13.48 1.45 4.89
N LEU A 59 -13.24 1.35 3.59
CA LEU A 59 -13.65 2.38 2.62
C LEU A 59 -15.17 2.44 2.45
N HIS A 60 -15.85 1.28 2.34
CA HIS A 60 -17.31 1.21 2.25
C HIS A 60 -17.98 1.78 3.50
N GLN A 61 -17.42 1.51 4.67
CA GLN A 61 -17.90 2.01 5.96
C GLN A 61 -17.39 3.41 6.30
N LYS A 62 -16.73 4.10 5.36
CA LYS A 62 -16.23 5.48 5.50
C LYS A 62 -15.32 5.73 6.70
N ARG A 63 -14.60 4.70 7.17
CA ARG A 63 -13.70 4.80 8.35
C ARG A 63 -12.55 5.79 8.17
N LEU A 64 -12.29 6.22 6.93
CA LEU A 64 -11.17 7.05 6.52
C LEU A 64 -11.56 8.45 6.04
N ASP A 65 -12.86 8.76 5.98
CA ASP A 65 -13.39 9.95 5.28
C ASP A 65 -12.92 11.29 5.89
N HIS A 66 -12.51 11.27 7.16
CA HIS A 66 -12.04 12.47 7.87
C HIS A 66 -10.51 12.59 7.96
N LEU A 67 -9.77 11.75 7.21
CA LEU A 67 -8.32 11.81 7.17
C LEU A 67 -7.81 12.51 5.91
N ASP A 68 -6.67 13.17 6.05
CA ASP A 68 -5.97 13.81 4.95
C ASP A 68 -4.84 12.93 4.44
N PHE A 69 -4.95 12.47 3.19
CA PHE A 69 -3.95 11.64 2.54
C PHE A 69 -3.14 12.43 1.53
N LYS A 70 -1.82 12.32 1.60
CA LYS A 70 -0.89 12.87 0.60
C LYS A 70 -0.97 12.10 -0.72
N ALA A 71 -1.21 10.80 -0.64
CA ALA A 71 -1.38 9.93 -1.81
C ALA A 71 -2.26 8.71 -1.48
N GLY A 72 -2.89 8.16 -2.51
CA GLY A 72 -3.51 6.84 -2.48
C GLY A 72 -2.88 5.92 -3.52
N ILE A 73 -2.69 4.67 -3.14
CA ILE A 73 -2.13 3.64 -4.02
C ILE A 73 -3.24 2.66 -4.38
N PHE A 74 -3.45 2.44 -5.67
CA PHE A 74 -4.32 1.36 -6.15
C PHE A 74 -3.45 0.19 -6.59
N THR A 75 -3.37 -0.85 -5.77
CA THR A 75 -2.46 -1.98 -5.99
C THR A 75 -3.00 -2.94 -7.04
N ASN A 76 -4.13 -3.58 -6.78
CA ASN A 76 -4.76 -4.55 -7.67
C ASN A 76 -6.27 -4.63 -7.44
N PHE A 77 -6.93 -5.36 -8.34
CA PHE A 77 -8.34 -5.69 -8.23
C PHE A 77 -8.58 -7.07 -8.86
N SER A 78 -8.85 -8.05 -8.01
CA SER A 78 -9.23 -9.42 -8.35
C SER A 78 -10.50 -9.80 -7.59
N GLN A 79 -11.08 -10.92 -7.92
CA GLN A 79 -12.27 -11.41 -7.22
C GLN A 79 -11.93 -11.72 -5.76
N ASP A 80 -12.62 -11.02 -4.85
CA ASP A 80 -12.50 -11.17 -3.42
C ASP A 80 -13.69 -10.48 -2.72
N HIS A 81 -13.94 -10.79 -1.45
CA HIS A 81 -14.92 -10.11 -0.60
C HIS A 81 -16.34 -10.03 -1.17
N LEU A 82 -16.76 -11.00 -2.00
CA LEU A 82 -18.11 -11.04 -2.58
C LEU A 82 -19.18 -11.45 -1.56
N ASP A 83 -18.80 -12.13 -0.51
CA ASP A 83 -19.62 -12.39 0.68
C ASP A 83 -20.19 -11.08 1.25
N TYR A 84 -19.37 -10.03 1.30
CA TYR A 84 -19.73 -8.71 1.80
C TYR A 84 -20.29 -7.79 0.69
N HIS A 85 -19.55 -7.61 -0.40
CA HIS A 85 -19.91 -6.63 -1.44
C HIS A 85 -20.96 -7.12 -2.43
N LYS A 86 -21.26 -8.42 -2.47
CA LYS A 86 -22.23 -9.11 -3.34
C LYS A 86 -21.87 -9.08 -4.83
N THR A 87 -21.25 -8.03 -5.35
CA THR A 87 -20.87 -7.93 -6.76
C THR A 87 -19.49 -7.28 -6.93
N MET A 88 -18.77 -7.64 -8.00
CA MET A 88 -17.51 -7.03 -8.37
C MET A 88 -17.63 -5.51 -8.57
N THR A 89 -18.75 -5.04 -9.10
CA THR A 89 -19.01 -3.60 -9.29
C THR A 89 -19.11 -2.86 -7.96
N LYS A 90 -19.82 -3.40 -6.98
CA LYS A 90 -19.91 -2.80 -5.63
C LYS A 90 -18.54 -2.83 -4.93
N TYR A 91 -17.83 -3.94 -5.06
CA TYR A 91 -16.47 -4.07 -4.53
C TYR A 91 -15.51 -3.02 -5.13
N LEU A 92 -15.50 -2.88 -6.46
CA LEU A 92 -14.68 -1.85 -7.13
C LEU A 92 -15.08 -0.44 -6.68
N ASN A 93 -16.38 -0.15 -6.61
CA ASN A 93 -16.86 1.16 -6.16
C ASN A 93 -16.44 1.48 -4.74
N ALA A 94 -16.42 0.51 -3.84
CA ALA A 94 -15.89 0.68 -2.48
C ALA A 94 -14.40 1.05 -2.50
N LYS A 95 -13.56 0.35 -3.28
CA LYS A 95 -12.14 0.72 -3.43
C LYS A 95 -11.94 2.11 -4.05
N LEU A 96 -12.77 2.47 -5.03
CA LEU A 96 -12.69 3.77 -5.71
C LEU A 96 -13.16 4.93 -4.83
N HIS A 97 -13.85 4.67 -3.72
CA HIS A 97 -14.27 5.71 -2.76
C HIS A 97 -13.08 6.55 -2.29
N LEU A 98 -11.92 5.92 -2.02
CA LEU A 98 -10.69 6.61 -1.66
C LEU A 98 -10.34 7.73 -2.65
N PHE A 99 -10.38 7.44 -3.94
CA PHE A 99 -9.94 8.37 -5.00
C PHE A 99 -11.04 9.34 -5.43
N ARG A 100 -12.30 8.96 -5.29
CA ARG A 100 -13.44 9.81 -5.64
C ARG A 100 -13.79 10.83 -4.56
N ASN A 101 -13.62 10.45 -3.29
CA ASN A 101 -14.19 11.19 -2.18
C ASN A 101 -13.16 11.61 -1.13
N VAL A 102 -12.25 10.71 -0.73
CA VAL A 102 -11.38 10.93 0.43
C VAL A 102 -10.13 11.74 0.06
N ILE A 103 -9.41 11.36 -0.99
CA ILE A 103 -8.20 12.10 -1.41
C ILE A 103 -8.56 13.50 -1.90
N LYS A 104 -7.91 14.51 -1.34
CA LYS A 104 -8.14 15.92 -1.68
C LYS A 104 -7.56 16.31 -3.04
N LYS A 105 -8.07 17.38 -3.64
CA LYS A 105 -7.54 17.96 -4.89
C LYS A 105 -6.03 18.17 -4.81
N ARG A 106 -5.32 18.04 -5.94
CA ARG A 106 -3.85 18.18 -6.08
C ARG A 106 -3.04 17.07 -5.41
N GLN A 107 -3.66 16.16 -4.68
CA GLN A 107 -2.98 14.97 -4.15
C GLN A 107 -2.77 13.90 -5.23
N VAL A 108 -2.14 12.80 -4.86
CA VAL A 108 -1.56 11.85 -5.81
C VAL A 108 -2.32 10.52 -5.80
N ILE A 109 -2.53 9.96 -7.00
CA ILE A 109 -2.86 8.55 -7.22
C ILE A 109 -1.60 7.86 -7.75
N ILE A 110 -1.23 6.72 -7.17
CA ILE A 110 -0.17 5.85 -7.70
C ILE A 110 -0.83 4.54 -8.13
N CYS A 111 -0.58 4.08 -9.35
CA CYS A 111 -1.03 2.78 -9.84
C CYS A 111 -0.15 2.29 -11.00
N ASP A 112 -0.28 1.01 -11.35
CA ASP A 112 0.28 0.45 -12.58
C ASP A 112 -0.65 0.76 -13.76
N ARG A 113 -0.12 1.34 -14.84
CA ARG A 113 -0.89 1.65 -16.06
C ARG A 113 -1.48 0.42 -16.75
N ASN A 114 -0.92 -0.76 -16.50
CA ASN A 114 -1.32 -2.00 -17.17
C ASN A 114 -2.53 -2.70 -16.50
N ILE A 115 -3.06 -2.15 -15.41
CA ILE A 115 -4.28 -2.70 -14.79
C ILE A 115 -5.54 -2.28 -15.57
N LYS A 116 -6.52 -3.17 -15.61
CA LYS A 116 -7.82 -2.92 -16.28
C LYS A 116 -8.53 -1.66 -15.77
N GLN A 117 -8.28 -1.26 -14.53
CA GLN A 117 -8.89 -0.10 -13.86
C GLN A 117 -8.18 1.23 -14.18
N PHE A 118 -7.03 1.21 -14.85
CA PHE A 118 -6.27 2.43 -15.14
C PHE A 118 -7.09 3.50 -15.90
N PRO A 119 -7.86 3.19 -16.96
CA PRO A 119 -8.68 4.21 -17.65
C PRO A 119 -9.69 4.90 -16.70
N LEU A 120 -10.25 4.13 -15.75
CA LEU A 120 -11.18 4.67 -14.76
C LEU A 120 -10.47 5.56 -13.74
N LEU A 121 -9.31 5.15 -13.22
CA LEU A 121 -8.48 5.96 -12.33
C LEU A 121 -8.01 7.25 -13.01
N ASN A 122 -7.65 7.18 -14.29
CA ASN A 122 -7.27 8.36 -15.08
C ASN A 122 -8.46 9.33 -15.25
N ARG A 123 -9.67 8.83 -15.50
CA ARG A 123 -10.88 9.67 -15.55
C ARG A 123 -11.16 10.35 -14.20
N ILE A 124 -11.02 9.60 -13.09
CA ILE A 124 -11.19 10.13 -11.74
C ILE A 124 -10.13 11.21 -11.46
N SER A 125 -8.86 10.96 -11.81
CA SER A 125 -7.78 11.91 -11.58
C SER A 125 -8.04 13.25 -12.29
N LYS A 126 -8.47 13.22 -13.55
CA LYS A 126 -8.83 14.41 -14.31
C LYS A 126 -10.02 15.15 -13.69
N LYS A 127 -11.12 14.45 -13.39
CA LYS A 127 -12.33 15.03 -12.77
C LYS A 127 -12.04 15.66 -11.41
N ARG A 128 -11.22 15.01 -10.60
CA ARG A 128 -10.88 15.43 -9.22
C ARG A 128 -9.66 16.35 -9.13
N LYS A 129 -8.99 16.64 -10.25
CA LYS A 129 -7.73 17.41 -10.30
C LYS A 129 -6.65 16.77 -9.41
N LEU A 130 -6.50 15.44 -9.49
CA LEU A 130 -5.48 14.66 -8.80
C LEU A 130 -4.30 14.42 -9.77
N LYS A 131 -3.10 14.29 -9.23
CA LYS A 131 -1.93 13.87 -10.01
C LYS A 131 -1.92 12.34 -10.11
N LEU A 132 -1.85 11.80 -11.32
CA LEU A 132 -1.71 10.35 -11.54
C LEU A 132 -0.25 10.01 -11.82
N ILE A 133 0.31 9.09 -11.05
CA ILE A 133 1.67 8.55 -11.22
C ILE A 133 1.56 7.10 -11.67
N ASP A 134 2.16 6.80 -12.81
CA ASP A 134 2.33 5.45 -13.32
C ASP A 134 3.60 4.82 -12.75
N SER A 135 3.46 3.74 -11.99
CA SER A 135 4.58 3.03 -11.39
C SER A 135 5.31 2.07 -12.34
N ASN A 136 4.78 1.85 -13.56
CA ASN A 136 5.33 0.87 -14.50
C ASN A 136 6.79 1.18 -14.89
N LYS A 137 7.14 2.46 -15.03
CA LYS A 137 8.53 2.87 -15.34
C LYS A 137 9.53 2.38 -14.29
N ILE A 138 9.16 2.42 -13.02
CA ILE A 138 9.99 1.88 -11.94
C ILE A 138 10.01 0.36 -11.98
N ALA A 139 8.87 -0.29 -12.26
CA ALA A 139 8.81 -1.75 -12.39
C ALA A 139 9.76 -2.25 -13.49
N GLU A 140 9.83 -1.58 -14.64
CA GLU A 140 10.76 -1.90 -15.73
C GLU A 140 12.24 -1.74 -15.32
N LYS A 141 12.56 -0.68 -14.55
CA LYS A 141 13.91 -0.50 -13.99
C LYS A 141 14.27 -1.63 -13.01
N LEU A 142 13.33 -2.04 -12.17
CA LEU A 142 13.53 -3.14 -11.21
C LEU A 142 13.74 -4.48 -11.93
N LYS A 143 13.01 -4.77 -12.99
CA LYS A 143 13.18 -5.99 -13.81
C LYS A 143 14.59 -6.11 -14.40
N LYS A 144 15.20 -5.01 -14.79
CA LYS A 144 16.57 -4.96 -15.30
C LYS A 144 17.63 -5.16 -14.20
N ASN A 145 17.24 -5.06 -12.95
CA ASN A 145 18.13 -5.21 -11.80
C ASN A 145 18.11 -6.66 -11.32
N ALA A 146 19.03 -7.48 -11.83
CA ALA A 146 19.14 -8.91 -11.54
C ALA A 146 19.34 -9.27 -10.05
N LEU A 147 19.55 -8.28 -9.18
CA LEU A 147 19.76 -8.48 -7.73
C LEU A 147 18.45 -8.79 -6.96
N LEU A 148 17.30 -8.64 -7.59
CA LEU A 148 16.00 -8.84 -6.95
C LEU A 148 15.30 -10.03 -7.60
N ASN A 149 15.33 -11.17 -6.91
CA ASN A 149 14.55 -12.36 -7.31
C ASN A 149 13.10 -12.21 -6.81
N LEU A 150 12.35 -11.27 -7.43
CA LEU A 150 10.98 -10.94 -7.06
C LEU A 150 9.99 -11.43 -8.13
N SER A 151 8.85 -11.94 -7.70
CA SER A 151 7.72 -12.22 -8.59
C SER A 151 7.21 -10.94 -9.25
N GLU A 152 6.48 -11.05 -10.36
CA GLU A 152 5.89 -9.88 -11.05
C GLU A 152 5.00 -9.06 -10.13
N PHE A 153 4.23 -9.73 -9.27
CA PHE A 153 3.37 -9.08 -8.28
C PHE A 153 4.19 -8.28 -7.24
N GLN A 154 5.26 -8.87 -6.72
CA GLN A 154 6.15 -8.19 -5.77
C GLN A 154 6.85 -6.99 -6.42
N LEU A 155 7.28 -7.11 -7.69
CA LEU A 155 7.87 -5.99 -8.44
C LEU A 155 6.88 -4.82 -8.60
N LYS A 156 5.62 -5.11 -8.93
CA LYS A 156 4.57 -4.09 -9.02
C LYS A 156 4.33 -3.39 -7.68
N ASN A 157 4.21 -4.15 -6.60
CA ASN A 157 4.02 -3.57 -5.27
C ASN A 157 5.23 -2.72 -4.85
N LEU A 158 6.45 -3.21 -5.09
CA LEU A 158 7.68 -2.47 -4.80
C LEU A 158 7.78 -1.18 -5.62
N SER A 159 7.42 -1.22 -6.90
CA SER A 159 7.44 -0.02 -7.77
C SER A 159 6.51 1.08 -7.26
N MET A 160 5.31 0.73 -6.80
CA MET A 160 4.37 1.67 -6.18
C MET A 160 4.91 2.22 -4.84
N ALA A 161 5.54 1.37 -4.03
CA ALA A 161 6.16 1.78 -2.78
C ALA A 161 7.34 2.75 -3.01
N ILE A 162 8.13 2.55 -4.07
CA ILE A 162 9.20 3.47 -4.49
C ILE A 162 8.63 4.83 -4.88
N GLU A 163 7.58 4.87 -5.70
CA GLU A 163 6.92 6.13 -6.08
C GLU A 163 6.35 6.86 -4.84
N ALA A 164 5.76 6.13 -3.89
CA ALA A 164 5.32 6.71 -2.63
C ALA A 164 6.50 7.25 -1.77
N ALA A 165 7.64 6.58 -1.77
CA ALA A 165 8.83 7.04 -1.06
C ALA A 165 9.39 8.33 -1.68
N LYS A 166 9.40 8.46 -3.01
CA LYS A 166 9.80 9.68 -3.74
C LYS A 166 8.92 10.89 -3.36
N LEU A 167 7.61 10.68 -3.14
CA LEU A 167 6.71 11.74 -2.66
C LEU A 167 7.09 12.28 -1.28
N ASN A 168 7.86 11.54 -0.50
CA ASN A 168 8.38 11.97 0.80
C ASN A 168 9.82 12.55 0.72
N GLY A 169 10.24 12.95 -0.48
CA GLY A 169 11.53 13.61 -0.70
C GLY A 169 12.74 12.67 -0.79
N LEU A 170 12.52 11.36 -0.80
CA LEU A 170 13.63 10.42 -1.01
C LEU A 170 14.09 10.41 -2.46
N ARG A 171 15.39 10.57 -2.66
CA ARG A 171 16.01 10.42 -3.97
C ARG A 171 16.06 8.94 -4.36
N GLU A 172 15.94 8.68 -5.66
CA GLU A 172 15.87 7.33 -6.21
C GLU A 172 17.12 6.51 -5.87
N ASP A 173 18.32 7.09 -5.93
CA ASP A 173 19.59 6.43 -5.55
C ASP A 173 19.56 5.91 -4.10
N LYS A 174 19.07 6.71 -3.15
CA LYS A 174 18.92 6.32 -1.74
C LYS A 174 17.90 5.21 -1.54
N ILE A 175 16.80 5.26 -2.30
CA ILE A 175 15.79 4.21 -2.26
C ILE A 175 16.40 2.89 -2.77
N PHE A 176 17.03 2.90 -3.94
CA PHE A 176 17.62 1.70 -4.55
C PHE A 176 18.72 1.09 -3.66
N SER A 177 19.58 1.90 -3.06
CA SER A 177 20.59 1.42 -2.11
C SER A 177 20.01 0.72 -0.87
N SER A 178 18.75 1.05 -0.53
CA SER A 178 18.05 0.45 0.61
C SER A 178 17.34 -0.86 0.27
N LEU A 179 17.16 -1.20 -1.02
CA LEU A 179 16.39 -2.40 -1.43
C LEU A 179 17.03 -3.68 -0.88
N LYS A 180 18.36 -3.77 -0.87
CA LYS A 180 19.08 -4.92 -0.30
C LYS A 180 18.83 -5.16 1.20
N LYS A 181 18.29 -4.17 1.90
CA LYS A 181 17.99 -4.22 3.34
C LYS A 181 16.52 -4.52 3.63
N ILE A 182 15.70 -4.67 2.60
CA ILE A 182 14.29 -5.03 2.75
C ILE A 182 14.23 -6.49 3.20
N LYS A 183 13.48 -6.74 4.26
CA LYS A 183 13.21 -8.08 4.76
C LYS A 183 11.87 -8.56 4.25
N ASP A 184 11.74 -9.88 4.14
CA ASP A 184 10.47 -10.51 3.83
C ASP A 184 9.41 -10.18 4.88
N VAL A 185 8.17 -10.25 4.47
CA VAL A 185 7.02 -10.00 5.34
C VAL A 185 6.44 -11.36 5.73
N ASN A 186 6.42 -11.66 7.02
CA ASN A 186 5.86 -12.91 7.54
C ASN A 186 4.43 -13.11 7.01
N GLY A 187 4.15 -14.34 6.55
CA GLY A 187 2.86 -14.70 5.98
C GLY A 187 2.53 -14.05 4.62
N ARG A 188 3.53 -13.57 3.88
CA ARG A 188 3.37 -13.04 2.52
C ARG A 188 4.41 -13.64 1.60
N LEU A 189 4.06 -14.74 0.91
CA LEU A 189 4.98 -15.60 0.14
C LEU A 189 6.24 -15.97 0.96
N GLU A 190 6.04 -16.20 2.24
CA GLU A 190 7.10 -16.53 3.17
C GLU A 190 7.58 -17.96 2.89
N LEU A 191 8.83 -18.12 2.51
CA LEU A 191 9.44 -19.44 2.32
C LEU A 191 9.67 -20.11 3.68
N ILE A 192 8.88 -21.13 3.99
CA ILE A 192 8.98 -21.89 5.25
C ILE A 192 9.99 -23.00 5.14
N ARG A 193 10.00 -23.72 4.02
CA ARG A 193 10.87 -24.90 3.85
C ARG A 193 11.21 -25.15 2.39
N THR A 194 12.45 -25.59 2.16
CA THR A 194 12.87 -26.22 0.91
C THR A 194 13.24 -27.67 1.21
N PHE A 195 12.68 -28.62 0.49
CA PHE A 195 13.00 -30.04 0.59
C PHE A 195 14.18 -30.40 -0.32
N SER A 196 14.79 -31.60 -0.09
CA SER A 196 15.95 -32.08 -0.86
C SER A 196 15.69 -32.24 -2.37
N ASN A 197 14.43 -32.43 -2.78
CA ASN A 197 13.98 -32.48 -4.17
C ASN A 197 13.64 -31.09 -4.75
N ASN A 198 14.10 -30.02 -4.13
CA ASN A 198 13.83 -28.62 -4.49
C ASN A 198 12.35 -28.18 -4.41
N VAL A 199 11.47 -28.98 -3.81
CA VAL A 199 10.10 -28.54 -3.51
C VAL A 199 10.16 -27.46 -2.43
N LYS A 200 9.50 -26.33 -2.69
CA LYS A 200 9.45 -25.19 -1.77
C LYS A 200 8.03 -25.03 -1.21
N VAL A 201 7.94 -24.84 0.08
CA VAL A 201 6.68 -24.56 0.78
C VAL A 201 6.66 -23.10 1.20
N TYR A 202 5.61 -22.41 0.82
CA TYR A 202 5.37 -21.00 1.15
C TYR A 202 4.12 -20.86 1.99
N VAL A 203 4.10 -19.85 2.85
CA VAL A 203 2.89 -19.34 3.54
C VAL A 203 2.52 -18.01 2.91
N ASP A 204 1.25 -17.88 2.54
CA ASP A 204 0.66 -16.61 2.04
C ASP A 204 -0.79 -16.51 2.52
N PHE A 205 -1.16 -15.41 3.18
CA PHE A 205 -2.51 -15.12 3.69
C PHE A 205 -2.86 -13.64 3.67
#